data_62488062ca3dd7b270afddefdf7d8991
#
_entry.id   62488062ca3dd7b270afddefdf7d8991
#
_cell.length_a   1.000
_cell.length_b   1.000
_cell.length_c   1.000
_cell.angle_alpha   90.00
_cell.angle_beta   90.00
_cell.angle_gamma   90.00
#
_symmetry.space_group_name_H-M   'P 1'
#
loop_
_entity.id
_entity.type
_entity.pdbx_description
1 polymer ?
#
loop_
_entity_poly.entity_id
_entity_poly.type
_entity_poly.pdbx_seq_one_letter_code
_entity_poly.pdbx_strand_id
1 'polypeptide(L)'
;MSKKKKLKFGLPKGSLQDATVEKLAKAGWNVQVSSRSYIPYVDDDELEIRTIRAQEMSVYVERGYLDCGITGRDWIDENNSKVHEVGEFLFSKATRRPARWVLAVPEHSKIKSVKDLKGKRIATEVVGMTKRWLKKNGVKAEVEFSWGATEVKAHELVDAIVEVTETGSSLRANKLRIVEELMSSTPRLISNRDSWKDKWKREKIETMEYASRSDFPESTALRTSAMRLRSRRGSISSARASASCR
;
A
#
# COMPACT_ATOMS: atom_id res chain seq x y z
N MET A 1 -29.22 -15.83 -14.62
CA MET A 1 -28.74 -15.44 -13.28
C MET A 1 -27.90 -14.18 -13.41
N SER A 2 -28.35 -13.04 -12.90
CA SER A 2 -27.56 -11.81 -12.91
C SER A 2 -26.32 -12.02 -12.04
N LYS A 3 -25.10 -11.78 -12.62
CA LYS A 3 -23.84 -11.83 -11.83
C LYS A 3 -23.93 -10.77 -10.74
N LYS A 4 -23.87 -11.17 -9.47
CA LYS A 4 -23.76 -10.23 -8.35
C LYS A 4 -22.57 -9.30 -8.58
N LYS A 5 -22.77 -8.01 -8.39
CA LYS A 5 -21.71 -7.00 -8.47
C LYS A 5 -20.68 -7.28 -7.38
N LYS A 6 -19.39 -7.27 -7.73
CA LYS A 6 -18.30 -7.55 -6.79
C LYS A 6 -17.31 -6.40 -6.77
N LEU A 7 -16.80 -6.08 -5.58
CA LEU A 7 -15.65 -5.21 -5.39
C LEU A 7 -14.39 -6.07 -5.32
N LYS A 8 -13.40 -5.79 -6.17
CA LYS A 8 -12.11 -6.48 -6.18
C LYS A 8 -11.10 -5.72 -5.32
N PHE A 9 -10.74 -6.30 -4.19
CA PHE A 9 -9.82 -5.72 -3.22
C PHE A 9 -8.44 -6.39 -3.26
N GLY A 10 -7.40 -5.58 -3.35
CA GLY A 10 -6.00 -5.99 -3.23
C GLY A 10 -5.53 -6.05 -1.78
N LEU A 11 -5.28 -7.25 -1.26
CA LEU A 11 -4.66 -7.46 0.04
C LEU A 11 -3.13 -7.45 -0.13
N PRO A 12 -2.37 -6.57 0.55
CA PRO A 12 -0.92 -6.54 0.42
C PRO A 12 -0.29 -7.79 1.02
N LYS A 13 0.58 -8.48 0.26
CA LYS A 13 1.42 -9.56 0.79
C LYS A 13 2.65 -9.01 1.49
N GLY A 14 3.05 -9.59 2.60
CA GLY A 14 4.23 -9.20 3.36
C GLY A 14 3.88 -8.45 4.64
N SER A 15 4.70 -7.48 5.03
CA SER A 15 4.63 -6.80 6.35
C SER A 15 3.30 -6.09 6.64
N LEU A 16 2.52 -5.75 5.63
CA LEU A 16 1.22 -5.09 5.78
C LEU A 16 0.04 -6.07 5.84
N GLN A 17 0.25 -7.36 5.55
CA GLN A 17 -0.83 -8.34 5.39
C GLN A 17 -1.66 -8.51 6.67
N ASP A 18 -0.99 -8.92 7.76
CA ASP A 18 -1.67 -9.27 9.01
C ASP A 18 -2.39 -8.07 9.62
N ALA A 19 -1.73 -6.92 9.61
CA ALA A 19 -2.33 -5.68 10.09
C ALA A 19 -3.54 -5.24 9.22
N THR A 20 -3.52 -5.52 7.91
CA THR A 20 -4.68 -5.26 7.03
C THR A 20 -5.83 -6.21 7.35
N VAL A 21 -5.55 -7.50 7.54
CA VAL A 21 -6.56 -8.50 7.91
C VAL A 21 -7.22 -8.15 9.25
N GLU A 22 -6.42 -7.76 10.25
CA GLU A 22 -6.93 -7.31 11.56
C GLU A 22 -7.87 -6.10 11.42
N LYS A 23 -7.50 -5.12 10.62
CA LYS A 23 -8.34 -3.95 10.34
C LYS A 23 -9.65 -4.32 9.63
N LEU A 24 -9.59 -5.19 8.64
CA LEU A 24 -10.79 -5.70 7.96
C LEU A 24 -11.69 -6.46 8.93
N ALA A 25 -11.13 -7.25 9.85
CA ALA A 25 -11.89 -7.95 10.89
C ALA A 25 -12.62 -6.98 11.83
N LYS A 26 -11.95 -5.91 12.29
CA LYS A 26 -12.56 -4.82 13.07
C LYS A 26 -13.69 -4.12 12.30
N ALA A 27 -13.58 -4.03 11.00
CA ALA A 27 -14.60 -3.52 10.09
C ALA A 27 -15.75 -4.51 9.82
N GLY A 28 -15.68 -5.72 10.38
CA GLY A 28 -16.69 -6.77 10.25
C GLY A 28 -16.51 -7.67 9.02
N TRP A 29 -15.34 -7.68 8.34
CA TRP A 29 -15.00 -8.66 7.30
C TRP A 29 -14.08 -9.73 7.85
N ASN A 30 -14.54 -10.97 7.91
CA ASN A 30 -13.72 -12.09 8.31
C ASN A 30 -12.94 -12.63 7.10
N VAL A 31 -11.65 -12.32 7.05
CA VAL A 31 -10.75 -12.70 5.94
C VAL A 31 -9.85 -13.85 6.39
N GLN A 32 -9.92 -14.98 5.67
CA GLN A 32 -9.08 -16.15 5.93
C GLN A 32 -8.02 -16.26 4.83
N VAL A 33 -6.76 -16.06 5.23
CA VAL A 33 -5.60 -16.15 4.32
C VAL A 33 -5.00 -17.54 4.41
N SER A 34 -4.80 -18.17 3.25
CA SER A 34 -4.08 -19.45 3.14
C SER A 34 -2.63 -19.20 2.70
N SER A 35 -1.70 -19.99 3.20
CA SER A 35 -0.31 -19.96 2.75
C SER A 35 -0.11 -20.35 1.28
N ARG A 36 -1.03 -21.12 0.73
CA ARG A 36 -0.96 -21.68 -0.64
C ARG A 36 -1.85 -20.97 -1.65
N SER A 37 -2.85 -20.18 -1.20
CA SER A 37 -3.80 -19.51 -2.08
C SER A 37 -3.62 -17.99 -2.05
N TYR A 38 -3.57 -17.37 -3.23
CA TYR A 38 -3.58 -15.91 -3.40
C TYR A 38 -5.00 -15.34 -3.51
N ILE A 39 -6.01 -16.18 -3.25
CA ILE A 39 -7.44 -15.82 -3.24
C ILE A 39 -7.99 -16.12 -1.84
N PRO A 40 -7.84 -15.19 -0.89
CA PRO A 40 -8.37 -15.35 0.45
C PRO A 40 -9.90 -15.52 0.44
N TYR A 41 -10.41 -16.34 1.34
CA TYR A 41 -11.83 -16.39 1.61
C TYR A 41 -12.25 -15.15 2.39
N VAL A 42 -13.44 -14.63 2.10
CA VAL A 42 -14.10 -13.58 2.88
C VAL A 42 -15.59 -13.87 3.00
N ASP A 43 -16.16 -13.56 4.14
CA ASP A 43 -17.57 -13.79 4.49
C ASP A 43 -18.57 -12.81 3.83
N ASP A 44 -18.16 -12.14 2.74
CA ASP A 44 -18.97 -11.21 1.95
C ASP A 44 -18.95 -11.57 0.46
N ASP A 45 -20.08 -12.05 -0.08
CA ASP A 45 -20.22 -12.45 -1.49
C ASP A 45 -19.98 -11.30 -2.49
N GLU A 46 -20.07 -10.05 -2.02
CA GLU A 46 -19.85 -8.84 -2.82
C GLU A 46 -18.39 -8.36 -2.79
N LEU A 47 -17.52 -9.03 -2.04
CA LEU A 47 -16.09 -8.73 -1.94
C LEU A 47 -15.28 -9.89 -2.52
N GLU A 48 -14.36 -9.58 -3.40
CA GLU A 48 -13.39 -10.53 -3.96
C GLU A 48 -11.99 -10.06 -3.62
N ILE A 49 -11.23 -10.87 -2.87
CA ILE A 49 -9.88 -10.51 -2.43
C ILE A 49 -8.82 -11.21 -3.28
N ARG A 50 -7.77 -10.47 -3.63
CA ARG A 50 -6.55 -10.98 -4.27
C ARG A 50 -5.34 -10.52 -3.46
N THR A 51 -4.46 -11.48 -3.12
CA THR A 51 -3.21 -11.16 -2.44
C THR A 51 -2.14 -10.80 -3.47
N ILE A 52 -1.61 -9.57 -3.38
CA ILE A 52 -0.62 -9.01 -4.31
C ILE A 52 0.47 -8.31 -3.49
N ARG A 53 1.70 -8.30 -3.98
CA ARG A 53 2.78 -7.54 -3.32
C ARG A 53 2.47 -6.05 -3.31
N ALA A 54 2.82 -5.36 -2.21
CA ALA A 54 2.60 -3.92 -2.07
C ALA A 54 3.29 -3.13 -3.19
N GLN A 55 4.45 -3.59 -3.66
CA GLN A 55 5.23 -3.00 -4.76
C GLN A 55 4.45 -2.88 -6.07
N GLU A 56 3.56 -3.84 -6.33
CA GLU A 56 2.81 -3.93 -7.60
C GLU A 56 1.37 -3.40 -7.47
N MET A 57 0.88 -3.21 -6.24
CA MET A 57 -0.51 -2.93 -5.94
C MET A 57 -1.05 -1.72 -6.72
N SER A 58 -0.32 -0.60 -6.71
CA SER A 58 -0.76 0.64 -7.36
C SER A 58 -0.92 0.48 -8.87
N VAL A 59 -0.08 -0.35 -9.51
CA VAL A 59 -0.16 -0.64 -10.95
C VAL A 59 -1.42 -1.42 -11.30
N TYR A 60 -1.76 -2.45 -10.50
CA TYR A 60 -2.95 -3.26 -10.76
C TYR A 60 -4.26 -2.53 -10.44
N VAL A 61 -4.23 -1.63 -9.45
CA VAL A 61 -5.35 -0.73 -9.17
C VAL A 61 -5.50 0.30 -10.31
N GLU A 62 -4.43 0.93 -10.76
CA GLU A 62 -4.47 1.88 -11.88
C GLU A 62 -5.06 1.26 -13.15
N ARG A 63 -4.64 0.04 -13.47
CA ARG A 63 -5.10 -0.70 -14.66
C ARG A 63 -6.52 -1.28 -14.54
N GLY A 64 -7.18 -1.15 -13.39
CA GLY A 64 -8.53 -1.64 -13.15
C GLY A 64 -8.66 -3.17 -12.99
N TYR A 65 -7.55 -3.90 -12.80
CA TYR A 65 -7.62 -5.31 -12.41
C TYR A 65 -8.13 -5.46 -10.98
N LEU A 66 -7.85 -4.46 -10.14
CA LEU A 66 -8.40 -4.29 -8.80
C LEU A 66 -9.18 -2.97 -8.74
N ASP A 67 -10.26 -2.95 -7.98
CA ASP A 67 -11.05 -1.75 -7.74
C ASP A 67 -10.39 -0.85 -6.69
N CYS A 68 -9.78 -1.47 -5.68
CA CYS A 68 -9.05 -0.81 -4.62
C CYS A 68 -8.02 -1.76 -4.00
N GLY A 69 -7.14 -1.23 -3.16
CA GLY A 69 -6.15 -2.03 -2.44
C GLY A 69 -5.32 -1.18 -1.49
N ILE A 70 -4.46 -1.82 -0.71
CA ILE A 70 -3.59 -1.15 0.25
C ILE A 70 -2.15 -1.29 -0.20
N THR A 71 -1.42 -0.17 -0.20
CA THR A 71 0.02 -0.11 -0.50
C THR A 71 0.68 1.04 0.24
N GLY A 72 2.01 1.09 0.26
CA GLY A 72 2.76 2.24 0.73
C GLY A 72 2.67 3.42 -0.25
N ARG A 73 2.73 4.66 0.27
CA ARG A 73 2.80 5.87 -0.55
C ARG A 73 4.01 5.86 -1.49
N ASP A 74 5.11 5.28 -1.03
CA ASP A 74 6.34 5.06 -1.79
C ASP A 74 6.12 4.28 -3.08
N TRP A 75 5.29 3.22 -3.04
CA TRP A 75 5.01 2.41 -4.23
C TRP A 75 4.09 3.11 -5.23
N ILE A 76 3.22 4.01 -4.76
CA ILE A 76 2.45 4.89 -5.66
C ILE A 76 3.40 5.81 -6.40
N ASP A 77 4.34 6.42 -5.66
CA ASP A 77 5.37 7.29 -6.23
C ASP A 77 6.35 6.50 -7.12
N GLU A 78 6.89 5.36 -6.67
CA GLU A 78 7.82 4.55 -7.47
C GLU A 78 7.22 4.23 -8.84
N ASN A 79 6.00 3.74 -8.87
CA ASN A 79 5.30 3.37 -10.09
C ASN A 79 4.72 4.57 -10.86
N ASN A 80 4.76 5.78 -10.29
CA ASN A 80 4.09 6.97 -10.82
C ASN A 80 2.62 6.72 -11.18
N SER A 81 1.94 5.91 -10.37
CA SER A 81 0.58 5.42 -10.64
C SER A 81 -0.49 6.50 -10.49
N LYS A 82 -1.45 6.53 -11.42
CA LYS A 82 -2.57 7.50 -11.44
C LYS A 82 -3.81 6.91 -10.77
N VAL A 83 -3.73 6.70 -9.47
CA VAL A 83 -4.82 6.20 -8.63
C VAL A 83 -5.51 7.32 -7.86
N HIS A 84 -6.67 7.03 -7.25
CA HIS A 84 -7.30 7.89 -6.25
C HIS A 84 -6.85 7.41 -4.87
N GLU A 85 -6.19 8.30 -4.10
CA GLU A 85 -5.87 8.03 -2.70
C GLU A 85 -7.10 8.33 -1.84
N VAL A 86 -7.66 7.28 -1.25
CA VAL A 86 -8.88 7.38 -0.43
C VAL A 86 -8.55 7.89 0.97
N GLY A 87 -7.50 7.32 1.58
CA GLY A 87 -7.09 7.70 2.92
C GLY A 87 -5.81 7.03 3.38
N GLU A 88 -5.30 7.50 4.50
CA GLU A 88 -4.16 6.91 5.18
C GLU A 88 -4.62 5.72 6.01
N PHE A 89 -3.96 4.58 5.84
CA PHE A 89 -4.27 3.36 6.56
C PHE A 89 -3.30 3.21 7.74
N LEU A 90 -3.69 3.75 8.89
CA LEU A 90 -2.85 3.74 10.08
C LEU A 90 -2.83 2.35 10.72
N PHE A 91 -1.66 1.74 10.75
CA PHE A 91 -1.43 0.53 11.54
C PHE A 91 -0.86 0.89 12.92
N SER A 92 -1.41 0.30 13.98
CA SER A 92 -0.83 0.40 15.32
C SER A 92 0.41 -0.49 15.40
N LYS A 93 1.54 -0.01 14.85
CA LYS A 93 2.86 -0.62 15.13
C LYS A 93 3.44 -0.03 16.40
N ALA A 94 4.23 -0.80 17.10
CA ALA A 94 4.88 -0.40 18.34
C ALA A 94 5.68 0.92 18.24
N THR A 95 6.18 1.26 17.06
CA THR A 95 6.97 2.47 16.83
C THR A 95 6.17 3.69 16.39
N ARG A 96 4.95 3.53 15.88
CA ARG A 96 4.12 4.59 15.25
C ARG A 96 4.89 5.51 14.27
N ARG A 97 6.09 5.10 13.84
CA ARG A 97 6.94 5.90 12.94
C ARG A 97 6.68 5.50 11.50
N PRO A 98 6.56 6.46 10.58
CA PRO A 98 6.49 6.17 9.15
C PRO A 98 7.80 5.52 8.69
N ALA A 99 7.71 4.66 7.69
CA ALA A 99 8.88 4.21 6.95
C ALA A 99 9.48 5.40 6.18
N ARG A 100 10.80 5.48 6.13
CA ARG A 100 11.52 6.56 5.44
C ARG A 100 12.47 5.97 4.40
N TRP A 101 12.44 6.49 3.20
CA TRP A 101 13.44 6.21 2.19
C TRP A 101 14.58 7.21 2.35
N VAL A 102 15.78 6.71 2.57
CA VAL A 102 16.95 7.52 2.91
C VAL A 102 18.13 7.20 2.00
N LEU A 103 18.88 8.23 1.63
CA LEU A 103 20.21 8.09 1.07
C LEU A 103 21.17 7.67 2.19
N ALA A 104 21.82 6.55 2.03
CA ALA A 104 22.83 6.07 2.96
C ALA A 104 24.12 5.72 2.24
N VAL A 105 25.25 5.91 2.95
CA VAL A 105 26.60 5.67 2.45
C VAL A 105 27.45 5.01 3.54
N PRO A 106 28.56 4.34 3.21
CA PRO A 106 29.52 3.88 4.20
C PRO A 106 29.97 5.03 5.14
N GLU A 107 30.21 4.73 6.41
CA GLU A 107 30.59 5.74 7.41
C GLU A 107 31.82 6.57 7.00
N HIS A 108 32.79 5.93 6.35
CA HIS A 108 34.01 6.57 5.84
C HIS A 108 33.87 7.32 4.52
N SER A 109 32.69 7.27 3.87
CA SER A 109 32.43 7.91 2.58
C SER A 109 32.57 9.44 2.67
N LYS A 110 33.09 10.05 1.62
CA LYS A 110 33.20 11.51 1.48
C LYS A 110 31.90 12.18 1.02
N ILE A 111 30.87 11.40 0.63
CA ILE A 111 29.57 11.91 0.21
C ILE A 111 28.83 12.49 1.43
N LYS A 112 28.54 13.79 1.41
CA LYS A 112 27.85 14.51 2.51
C LYS A 112 26.50 15.06 2.10
N SER A 113 26.21 15.11 0.81
CA SER A 113 24.96 15.65 0.26
C SER A 113 24.60 14.99 -1.06
N VAL A 114 23.39 15.23 -1.56
CA VAL A 114 22.94 14.79 -2.89
C VAL A 114 23.86 15.31 -4.01
N LYS A 115 24.50 16.48 -3.84
CA LYS A 115 25.39 17.07 -4.85
C LYS A 115 26.65 16.23 -5.10
N ASP A 116 27.10 15.51 -4.09
CA ASP A 116 28.29 14.66 -4.16
C ASP A 116 28.05 13.35 -4.93
N LEU A 117 26.78 13.07 -5.30
CA LEU A 117 26.40 11.89 -6.06
C LEU A 117 26.64 12.01 -7.58
N LYS A 118 27.14 13.16 -8.08
CA LYS A 118 27.41 13.33 -9.51
C LYS A 118 28.39 12.26 -10.02
N GLY A 119 27.93 11.46 -11.00
CA GLY A 119 28.72 10.38 -11.60
C GLY A 119 28.90 9.14 -10.71
N LYS A 120 28.17 9.06 -9.59
CA LYS A 120 28.20 7.95 -8.65
C LYS A 120 27.18 6.89 -9.00
N ARG A 121 27.39 5.66 -8.49
CA ARG A 121 26.44 4.53 -8.61
C ARG A 121 25.62 4.39 -7.33
N ILE A 122 24.31 4.18 -7.49
CA ILE A 122 23.34 4.08 -6.40
C ILE A 122 22.52 2.81 -6.60
N ALA A 123 22.48 1.92 -5.63
CA ALA A 123 21.59 0.74 -5.64
C ALA A 123 20.33 1.00 -4.81
N THR A 124 19.18 0.58 -5.31
CA THR A 124 17.90 0.77 -4.63
C THR A 124 16.81 -0.13 -5.22
N GLU A 125 15.79 -0.45 -4.41
CA GLU A 125 14.55 -1.06 -4.89
C GLU A 125 13.62 -0.02 -5.58
N VAL A 126 13.74 1.27 -5.25
CA VAL A 126 12.89 2.37 -5.74
C VAL A 126 13.62 3.24 -6.79
N VAL A 127 13.91 2.62 -7.93
CA VAL A 127 14.69 3.25 -9.02
C VAL A 127 14.01 4.48 -9.60
N GLY A 128 12.71 4.41 -9.84
CA GLY A 128 11.94 5.49 -10.44
C GLY A 128 11.88 6.73 -9.54
N MET A 129 11.58 6.53 -8.25
CA MET A 129 11.56 7.58 -7.24
C MET A 129 12.96 8.22 -7.08
N THR A 130 14.00 7.40 -6.98
CA THR A 130 15.39 7.87 -6.85
C THR A 130 15.81 8.71 -8.06
N LYS A 131 15.51 8.27 -9.29
CA LYS A 131 15.81 9.04 -10.50
C LYS A 131 15.07 10.39 -10.54
N ARG A 132 13.78 10.42 -10.12
CA ARG A 132 13.02 11.68 -10.04
C ARG A 132 13.60 12.62 -8.99
N TRP A 133 13.99 12.09 -7.83
CA TRP A 133 14.63 12.88 -6.77
C TRP A 133 15.97 13.46 -7.21
N LEU A 134 16.84 12.68 -7.85
CA LEU A 134 18.10 13.15 -8.43
C LEU A 134 17.88 14.25 -9.46
N LYS A 135 16.91 14.06 -10.38
CA LYS A 135 16.54 15.08 -11.39
C LYS A 135 16.09 16.38 -10.74
N LYS A 136 15.25 16.31 -9.68
CA LYS A 136 14.79 17.49 -8.92
C LYS A 136 15.96 18.26 -8.30
N ASN A 137 17.03 17.55 -7.89
CA ASN A 137 18.22 18.14 -7.30
C ASN A 137 19.27 18.54 -8.36
N GLY A 138 19.03 18.34 -9.66
CA GLY A 138 19.96 18.66 -10.74
C GLY A 138 21.22 17.79 -10.77
N VAL A 139 21.12 16.55 -10.24
CA VAL A 139 22.25 15.61 -10.13
C VAL A 139 22.08 14.46 -11.12
N LYS A 140 23.14 14.11 -11.83
CA LYS A 140 23.21 12.92 -12.70
C LYS A 140 24.04 11.85 -12.00
N ALA A 141 23.42 10.72 -11.69
CA ALA A 141 24.03 9.54 -11.11
C ALA A 141 23.47 8.29 -11.81
N GLU A 142 24.20 7.19 -11.75
CA GLU A 142 23.73 5.89 -12.21
C GLU A 142 22.88 5.24 -11.10
N VAL A 143 21.67 4.81 -11.45
CA VAL A 143 20.76 4.16 -10.49
C VAL A 143 20.42 2.78 -10.99
N GLU A 144 20.81 1.77 -10.24
CA GLU A 144 20.58 0.35 -10.52
C GLU A 144 19.56 -0.27 -9.55
N PHE A 145 18.84 -1.27 -10.05
CA PHE A 145 17.87 -1.99 -9.24
C PHE A 145 18.55 -2.99 -8.28
N SER A 146 18.07 -3.03 -7.04
CA SER A 146 18.51 -3.97 -6.00
C SER A 146 17.37 -4.86 -5.53
N TRP A 147 17.53 -6.18 -5.62
CA TRP A 147 16.54 -7.18 -5.15
C TRP A 147 16.50 -7.38 -3.63
N GLY A 148 17.24 -6.60 -2.87
CA GLY A 148 17.40 -6.73 -1.42
C GLY A 148 18.85 -6.94 -1.01
N ALA A 149 19.11 -7.04 0.31
CA ALA A 149 20.44 -6.98 0.89
C ALA A 149 21.25 -5.79 0.35
N THR A 150 20.59 -4.64 0.21
CA THR A 150 21.13 -3.45 -0.45
C THR A 150 22.28 -2.86 0.34
N GLU A 151 22.25 -2.98 1.67
CA GLU A 151 23.25 -2.44 2.59
C GLU A 151 24.65 -3.00 2.30
N VAL A 152 24.77 -4.29 1.95
CA VAL A 152 26.08 -4.92 1.66
C VAL A 152 26.71 -4.34 0.42
N LYS A 153 25.91 -3.93 -0.56
CA LYS A 153 26.40 -3.40 -1.86
C LYS A 153 27.13 -2.08 -1.72
N ALA A 154 26.77 -1.27 -0.72
CA ALA A 154 27.39 0.03 -0.50
C ALA A 154 28.88 -0.01 -0.16
N HIS A 155 29.42 -1.16 0.21
CA HIS A 155 30.84 -1.28 0.57
C HIS A 155 31.75 -1.59 -0.60
N GLU A 156 31.25 -2.29 -1.63
CA GLU A 156 32.11 -2.82 -2.69
C GLU A 156 31.58 -2.55 -4.10
N LEU A 157 30.24 -2.50 -4.26
CA LEU A 157 29.63 -2.51 -5.58
C LEU A 157 29.13 -1.14 -6.04
N VAL A 158 28.65 -0.30 -5.09
CA VAL A 158 28.10 1.03 -5.37
C VAL A 158 28.63 2.07 -4.38
N ASP A 159 28.51 3.34 -4.73
CA ASP A 159 28.98 4.45 -3.89
C ASP A 159 27.97 4.83 -2.79
N ALA A 160 26.67 4.55 -3.03
CA ALA A 160 25.59 4.90 -2.13
C ALA A 160 24.39 3.95 -2.35
N ILE A 161 23.47 3.93 -1.40
CA ILE A 161 22.19 3.23 -1.52
C ILE A 161 21.04 4.17 -1.18
N VAL A 162 19.87 3.89 -1.74
CA VAL A 162 18.59 4.42 -1.24
C VAL A 162 17.80 3.24 -0.69
N GLU A 163 17.53 3.28 0.61
CA GLU A 163 16.96 2.15 1.33
C GLU A 163 15.86 2.62 2.30
N VAL A 164 14.90 1.72 2.57
CA VAL A 164 13.82 1.96 3.52
C VAL A 164 14.29 1.72 4.96
N THR A 165 13.90 2.60 5.87
CA THR A 165 14.19 2.41 7.29
C THR A 165 13.13 3.06 8.18
N GLU A 166 12.86 2.48 9.33
CA GLU A 166 12.06 3.11 10.40
C GLU A 166 12.97 3.73 11.47
N THR A 167 13.95 2.97 11.94
CA THR A 167 14.83 3.34 13.07
C THR A 167 16.29 3.57 12.69
N GLY A 168 16.69 3.18 11.48
CA GLY A 168 18.08 3.19 11.02
C GLY A 168 18.95 2.08 11.62
N SER A 169 18.38 1.12 12.34
CA SER A 169 19.16 0.06 13.02
C SER A 169 19.91 -0.84 12.05
N SER A 170 19.26 -1.27 10.96
CA SER A 170 19.88 -2.09 9.91
C SER A 170 21.05 -1.35 9.25
N LEU A 171 20.87 -0.08 8.91
CA LEU A 171 21.94 0.74 8.33
C LEU A 171 23.14 0.85 9.26
N ARG A 172 22.92 1.15 10.55
CA ARG A 172 24.02 1.23 11.54
C ARG A 172 24.72 -0.11 11.74
N ALA A 173 23.98 -1.21 11.81
CA ALA A 173 24.54 -2.55 11.91
C ALA A 173 25.47 -2.90 10.74
N ASN A 174 25.20 -2.34 9.57
CA ASN A 174 26.00 -2.47 8.35
C ASN A 174 26.98 -1.32 8.13
N LYS A 175 27.33 -0.54 9.19
CA LYS A 175 28.29 0.58 9.14
C LYS A 175 27.98 1.62 8.05
N LEU A 176 26.68 1.91 7.88
CA LEU A 176 26.15 2.93 6.99
C LEU A 176 25.61 4.10 7.79
N ARG A 177 25.82 5.31 7.29
CA ARG A 177 25.23 6.54 7.81
C ARG A 177 24.22 7.11 6.84
N ILE A 178 23.16 7.67 7.37
CA ILE A 178 22.14 8.41 6.61
C ILE A 178 22.72 9.77 6.23
N VAL A 179 22.56 10.15 4.97
CA VAL A 179 22.94 11.46 4.43
C VAL A 179 21.74 12.39 4.32
N GLU A 180 20.66 11.87 3.73
CA GLU A 180 19.44 12.66 3.46
C GLU A 180 18.22 11.76 3.42
N GLU A 181 17.05 12.30 3.75
CA GLU A 181 15.76 11.62 3.59
C GLU A 181 15.13 12.04 2.27
N LEU A 182 14.76 11.07 1.44
CA LEU A 182 14.09 11.31 0.17
C LEU A 182 12.59 11.47 0.36
N MET A 183 12.00 10.62 1.20
CA MET A 183 10.56 10.50 1.37
C MET A 183 10.20 9.78 2.67
N SER A 184 9.13 10.22 3.31
CA SER A 184 8.42 9.48 4.34
C SER A 184 7.20 8.79 3.73
N SER A 185 6.98 7.52 4.06
CA SER A 185 5.91 6.68 3.51
C SER A 185 5.02 6.10 4.60
N THR A 186 3.72 6.17 4.36
CA THR A 186 2.70 5.51 5.16
C THR A 186 1.79 4.68 4.27
N PRO A 187 1.15 3.61 4.80
CA PRO A 187 0.18 2.83 4.05
C PRO A 187 -1.03 3.66 3.63
N ARG A 188 -1.49 3.45 2.40
CA ARG A 188 -2.62 4.13 1.77
C ARG A 188 -3.66 3.12 1.28
N LEU A 189 -4.91 3.42 1.50
CA LEU A 189 -6.01 2.83 0.74
C LEU A 189 -6.14 3.61 -0.56
N ILE A 190 -6.01 2.90 -1.67
CA ILE A 190 -6.10 3.48 -3.03
C ILE A 190 -7.25 2.85 -3.81
N SER A 191 -7.81 3.61 -4.72
CA SER A 191 -8.86 3.14 -5.63
C SER A 191 -8.51 3.43 -7.09
N ASN A 192 -8.97 2.55 -7.96
CA ASN A 192 -9.03 2.83 -9.38
C ASN A 192 -9.97 4.03 -9.62
N ARG A 193 -9.60 4.95 -10.52
CA ARG A 193 -10.33 6.20 -10.75
C ARG A 193 -11.75 5.98 -11.27
N ASP A 194 -11.98 4.95 -12.10
CA ASP A 194 -13.30 4.66 -12.62
C ASP A 194 -14.14 3.90 -11.60
N SER A 195 -13.53 3.00 -10.83
CA SER A 195 -14.20 2.35 -9.70
C SER A 195 -14.62 3.38 -8.63
N TRP A 196 -13.85 4.46 -8.44
CA TRP A 196 -14.22 5.56 -7.55
C TRP A 196 -15.42 6.37 -8.01
N LYS A 197 -15.65 6.49 -9.33
CA LYS A 197 -16.85 7.13 -9.90
C LYS A 197 -18.11 6.29 -9.72
N ASP A 198 -17.99 4.97 -9.62
CA ASP A 198 -19.09 4.06 -9.36
C ASP A 198 -19.58 4.20 -7.92
N LYS A 199 -20.80 4.71 -7.71
CA LYS A 199 -21.38 5.00 -6.41
C LYS A 199 -21.31 3.81 -5.45
N TRP A 200 -21.71 2.61 -5.91
CA TRP A 200 -21.74 1.41 -5.07
C TRP A 200 -20.35 0.97 -4.64
N LYS A 201 -19.36 0.98 -5.58
CA LYS A 201 -17.95 0.65 -5.25
C LYS A 201 -17.37 1.66 -4.27
N ARG A 202 -17.59 2.96 -4.53
CA ARG A 202 -17.12 4.04 -3.67
C ARG A 202 -17.65 3.89 -2.25
N GLU A 203 -18.95 3.67 -2.05
CA GLU A 203 -19.55 3.49 -0.72
C GLU A 203 -18.92 2.33 0.04
N LYS A 204 -18.62 1.20 -0.64
CA LYS A 204 -17.90 0.07 -0.02
C LYS A 204 -16.46 0.43 0.36
N ILE A 205 -15.75 1.15 -0.50
CA ILE A 205 -14.37 1.57 -0.26
C ILE A 205 -14.31 2.59 0.90
N GLU A 206 -15.22 3.55 0.95
CA GLU A 206 -15.36 4.52 2.05
C GLU A 206 -15.66 3.83 3.38
N THR A 207 -16.45 2.75 3.37
CA THR A 207 -16.70 1.93 4.56
C THR A 207 -15.41 1.26 5.06
N MET A 208 -14.56 0.76 4.15
CA MET A 208 -13.25 0.19 4.52
C MET A 208 -12.31 1.25 5.10
N GLU A 209 -12.28 2.44 4.51
CA GLU A 209 -11.47 3.56 5.00
C GLU A 209 -11.92 3.99 6.39
N TYR A 210 -13.22 4.21 6.59
CA TYR A 210 -13.77 4.61 7.87
C TYR A 210 -13.43 3.62 8.99
N ALA A 211 -13.59 2.32 8.73
CA ALA A 211 -13.28 1.26 9.68
C ALA A 211 -11.78 1.13 9.98
N SER A 212 -10.92 1.70 9.14
CA SER A 212 -9.46 1.65 9.32
C SER A 212 -8.93 2.73 10.27
N ARG A 213 -9.74 3.71 10.64
CA ARG A 213 -9.32 4.82 11.52
C ARG A 213 -8.99 4.31 12.92
N SER A 214 -7.99 4.93 13.56
CA SER A 214 -7.48 4.51 14.87
C SER A 214 -8.48 4.70 16.02
N ASP A 215 -9.44 5.60 15.85
CA ASP A 215 -10.49 5.99 16.80
C ASP A 215 -11.81 5.24 16.58
N PHE A 216 -11.79 4.21 15.72
CA PHE A 216 -12.98 3.42 15.43
C PHE A 216 -13.46 2.68 16.71
N PRO A 217 -14.59 3.07 17.32
CA PRO A 217 -15.07 2.44 18.53
C PRO A 217 -15.58 1.03 18.22
N GLU A 218 -15.26 0.04 19.07
CA GLU A 218 -15.71 -1.35 18.92
C GLU A 218 -17.25 -1.47 18.81
N SER A 219 -17.98 -0.57 19.48
CA SER A 219 -19.44 -0.48 19.37
C SER A 219 -19.94 -0.15 17.96
N THR A 220 -19.09 0.42 17.11
CA THR A 220 -19.43 0.80 15.72
C THR A 220 -19.23 -0.36 14.74
N ALA A 221 -18.43 -1.37 15.09
CA ALA A 221 -18.30 -2.61 14.30
C ALA A 221 -19.67 -3.29 14.10
N LEU A 222 -20.53 -3.23 15.10
CA LEU A 222 -21.93 -3.69 15.01
C LEU A 222 -22.78 -2.82 14.06
N ARG A 223 -22.51 -1.52 13.96
CA ARG A 223 -23.18 -0.60 13.00
C ARG A 223 -22.73 -0.85 11.57
N THR A 224 -21.46 -1.13 11.34
CA THR A 224 -20.93 -1.47 10.02
C THR A 224 -21.47 -2.82 9.54
N SER A 225 -21.56 -3.80 10.43
CA SER A 225 -22.24 -5.07 10.17
C SER A 225 -23.74 -4.86 9.89
N ALA A 226 -24.42 -3.96 10.60
CA ALA A 226 -25.81 -3.60 10.35
C ALA A 226 -26.02 -2.83 9.05
N MET A 227 -25.07 -1.97 8.64
CA MET A 227 -25.06 -1.33 7.32
C MET A 227 -24.89 -2.35 6.19
N ARG A 228 -24.01 -3.34 6.37
CA ARG A 228 -23.85 -4.48 5.43
C ARG A 228 -25.16 -5.27 5.32
N LEU A 229 -25.85 -5.52 6.42
CA LEU A 229 -27.16 -6.22 6.44
C LEU A 229 -28.28 -5.39 5.81
N ARG A 230 -28.26 -4.06 5.93
CA ARG A 230 -29.26 -3.19 5.29
C ARG A 230 -29.06 -3.09 3.78
N SER A 231 -27.81 -3.04 3.27
CA SER A 231 -27.54 -3.10 1.83
C SER A 231 -28.00 -4.43 1.22
N ARG A 232 -27.81 -5.56 1.94
CA ARG A 232 -28.33 -6.87 1.55
C ARG A 232 -29.88 -6.91 1.51
N ARG A 233 -30.56 -6.26 2.44
CA ARG A 233 -32.04 -6.21 2.45
C ARG A 233 -32.63 -5.26 1.41
N GLY A 234 -31.96 -4.16 1.09
CA GLY A 234 -32.38 -3.24 0.03
C GLY A 234 -32.35 -3.88 -1.35
N SER A 235 -31.39 -4.75 -1.65
CA SER A 235 -31.32 -5.49 -2.91
C SER A 235 -32.38 -6.60 -3.05
N ILE A 236 -32.88 -7.14 -1.92
CA ILE A 236 -33.92 -8.18 -1.92
C ILE A 236 -35.31 -7.53 -2.07
N SER A 237 -35.52 -6.32 -1.52
CA SER A 237 -36.80 -5.62 -1.64
C SER A 237 -37.11 -5.14 -3.06
N SER A 238 -36.07 -4.69 -3.81
CA SER A 238 -36.24 -4.30 -5.22
C SER A 238 -36.54 -5.49 -6.15
N ALA A 239 -36.05 -6.70 -5.79
CA ALA A 239 -36.36 -7.92 -6.56
C ALA A 239 -37.75 -8.49 -6.30
N ARG A 240 -38.38 -8.16 -5.16
CA ARG A 240 -39.75 -8.59 -4.87
C ARG A 240 -40.83 -7.64 -5.39
N ALA A 241 -40.52 -6.35 -5.59
CA ALA A 241 -41.46 -5.39 -6.14
C ALA A 241 -41.75 -5.59 -7.65
N SER A 242 -40.85 -6.25 -8.38
CA SER A 242 -41.02 -6.58 -9.80
C SER A 242 -41.76 -7.91 -10.07
N ALA A 243 -42.10 -8.68 -9.04
CA ALA A 243 -42.76 -9.99 -9.17
C ALA A 243 -44.27 -9.97 -8.83
N SER A 244 -44.83 -8.79 -8.54
CA SER A 244 -46.25 -8.68 -8.08
C SER A 244 -47.13 -7.93 -9.06
N CYS A 245 -46.73 -7.79 -10.36
CA CYS A 245 -47.60 -7.30 -11.42
C CYS A 245 -47.51 -8.22 -12.65
N ARG A 246 -48.22 -9.35 -12.54
CA ARG A 246 -48.83 -10.08 -13.69
C ARG A 246 -49.95 -10.95 -13.15
#